data_d3c479b34350f49019ddc456274ed7a0
#
_entry.id   d3c479b34350f49019ddc456274ed7a0
#
_cell.length_a   1.000
_cell.length_b   1.000
_cell.length_c   1.000
_cell.angle_alpha   90.00
_cell.angle_beta   90.00
_cell.angle_gamma   90.00
#
_symmetry.space_group_name_H-M   'P 1'
#
loop_
_entity.id
_entity.type
_entity.pdbx_description
1 polymer ?
#
loop_
_entity_poly.entity_id
_entity_poly.type
_entity_poly.pdbx_seq_one_letter_code
_entity_poly.pdbx_strand_id
1 'polypeptide(L)'
;PDASARSFRTGKKKTVGFIVPDISNKFFGTMIESVENYLSAHGYHLIIANTKENMEREEKNIRLLSAGLVDGLLIASTMDDFARLDNLIPAGFPVVLVDRTFEAKKYSSICVSNFQPIYRSICRLAGKGAKRVGIIGGLPRLSSTEERISAYRQAVADCGLAQEESLIRYGDSMENSAQACLDELLEQNCDGIVVCQGLMASETVIYLHKKGIQPGKDIELVSFVDYDSNFN
;
A
#
# COMPACT_ATOMS: atom_id res chain seq x y z
N PRO A 1 33.88 0.56 -23.11
CA PRO A 1 33.87 1.96 -22.68
C PRO A 1 33.36 2.01 -21.26
N ASP A 2 34.17 2.58 -20.37
CA ASP A 2 33.92 2.63 -18.95
C ASP A 2 32.62 3.44 -18.68
N ALA A 3 31.63 2.83 -18.04
CA ALA A 3 30.35 3.46 -17.70
C ALA A 3 30.55 4.71 -16.81
N SER A 4 31.55 4.66 -15.93
CA SER A 4 31.96 5.77 -15.07
C SER A 4 32.47 6.96 -15.88
N ALA A 5 33.30 6.73 -16.89
CA ALA A 5 33.82 7.80 -17.77
C ALA A 5 32.71 8.45 -18.61
N ARG A 6 31.69 7.68 -19.02
CA ARG A 6 30.50 8.21 -19.73
C ARG A 6 29.65 9.05 -18.79
N SER A 7 29.41 8.60 -17.57
CA SER A 7 28.64 9.32 -16.54
C SER A 7 29.29 10.67 -16.21
N PHE A 8 30.59 10.72 -16.03
CA PHE A 8 31.34 11.97 -15.81
C PHE A 8 31.16 12.98 -16.96
N ARG A 9 31.16 12.51 -18.21
CA ARG A 9 31.04 13.38 -19.38
C ARG A 9 29.63 13.90 -19.62
N THR A 10 28.59 13.09 -19.33
CA THR A 10 27.17 13.43 -19.62
C THR A 10 26.44 13.98 -18.42
N GLY A 11 26.98 13.87 -17.22
CA GLY A 11 26.30 14.17 -15.96
C GLY A 11 25.12 13.24 -15.64
N LYS A 12 24.87 12.22 -16.50
CA LYS A 12 23.76 11.26 -16.35
C LYS A 12 24.29 9.88 -16.06
N LYS A 13 23.70 9.23 -15.06
CA LYS A 13 24.06 7.86 -14.64
C LYS A 13 23.23 6.81 -15.37
N LYS A 14 22.13 7.22 -15.99
CA LYS A 14 21.14 6.31 -16.58
C LYS A 14 20.62 5.28 -15.57
N THR A 15 20.39 5.72 -14.35
CA THR A 15 19.94 4.89 -13.25
C THR A 15 18.84 5.60 -12.50
N VAL A 16 17.76 4.89 -12.19
CA VAL A 16 16.62 5.36 -11.39
C VAL A 16 16.56 4.54 -10.11
N GLY A 17 16.32 5.18 -8.98
CA GLY A 17 16.06 4.49 -7.72
C GLY A 17 14.56 4.26 -7.52
N PHE A 18 14.18 3.10 -7.01
CA PHE A 18 12.82 2.83 -6.57
C PHE A 18 12.82 2.37 -5.11
N ILE A 19 12.31 3.23 -4.24
CA ILE A 19 12.19 2.96 -2.82
C ILE A 19 10.78 2.42 -2.57
N VAL A 20 10.69 1.20 -2.05
CA VAL A 20 9.44 0.49 -1.81
C VAL A 20 9.34 0.01 -0.37
N PRO A 21 8.12 -0.07 0.19
CA PRO A 21 7.94 -0.51 1.58
C PRO A 21 8.20 -2.00 1.75
N ASP A 22 7.81 -2.85 0.79
CA ASP A 22 8.06 -4.28 0.86
C ASP A 22 8.14 -4.93 -0.53
N ILE A 23 9.31 -5.46 -0.87
CA ILE A 23 9.53 -6.16 -2.14
C ILE A 23 8.83 -7.53 -2.20
N SER A 24 8.46 -8.12 -1.06
CA SER A 24 7.73 -9.38 -1.03
C SER A 24 6.24 -9.20 -1.28
N ASN A 25 5.74 -7.96 -1.18
CA ASN A 25 4.36 -7.65 -1.52
C ASN A 25 4.18 -7.70 -3.05
N LYS A 26 3.32 -8.59 -3.52
CA LYS A 26 3.06 -8.83 -4.94
C LYS A 26 2.71 -7.55 -5.72
N PHE A 27 1.99 -6.62 -5.09
CA PHE A 27 1.66 -5.31 -5.70
C PHE A 27 2.93 -4.54 -6.07
N PHE A 28 3.87 -4.39 -5.13
CA PHE A 28 5.14 -3.71 -5.41
C PHE A 28 6.04 -4.53 -6.31
N GLY A 29 6.05 -5.87 -6.19
CA GLY A 29 6.80 -6.76 -7.06
C GLY A 29 6.42 -6.59 -8.54
N THR A 30 5.13 -6.60 -8.85
CA THR A 30 4.62 -6.38 -10.21
C THR A 30 4.96 -4.98 -10.74
N MET A 31 4.89 -3.97 -9.88
CA MET A 31 5.24 -2.60 -10.23
C MET A 31 6.74 -2.46 -10.53
N ILE A 32 7.60 -3.07 -9.71
CA ILE A 32 9.05 -3.11 -9.91
C ILE A 32 9.38 -3.74 -11.27
N GLU A 33 8.80 -4.89 -11.57
CA GLU A 33 8.99 -5.58 -12.85
C GLU A 33 8.59 -4.70 -14.03
N SER A 34 7.45 -4.04 -13.95
CA SER A 34 6.96 -3.16 -15.01
C SER A 34 7.88 -1.94 -15.22
N VAL A 35 8.35 -1.33 -14.14
CA VAL A 35 9.28 -0.19 -14.17
C VAL A 35 10.64 -0.63 -14.72
N GLU A 36 11.17 -1.77 -14.27
CA GLU A 36 12.44 -2.31 -14.74
C GLU A 36 12.42 -2.58 -16.24
N ASN A 37 11.39 -3.28 -16.73
CA ASN A 37 11.21 -3.56 -18.16
C ASN A 37 11.18 -2.26 -19.00
N TYR A 38 10.44 -1.24 -18.56
CA TYR A 38 10.38 0.04 -19.26
C TYR A 38 11.73 0.76 -19.26
N LEU A 39 12.40 0.84 -18.12
CA LEU A 39 13.69 1.52 -17.99
C LEU A 39 14.78 0.81 -18.81
N SER A 40 14.82 -0.51 -18.76
CA SER A 40 15.77 -1.35 -19.51
C SER A 40 15.64 -1.13 -21.02
N ALA A 41 14.40 -1.09 -21.55
CA ALA A 41 14.12 -0.78 -22.95
C ALA A 41 14.61 0.61 -23.39
N HIS A 42 14.78 1.55 -22.43
CA HIS A 42 15.27 2.91 -22.68
C HIS A 42 16.74 3.11 -22.28
N GLY A 43 17.46 2.03 -21.96
CA GLY A 43 18.86 2.05 -21.60
C GLY A 43 19.14 2.67 -20.22
N TYR A 44 18.19 2.54 -19.30
CA TYR A 44 18.32 2.87 -17.88
C TYR A 44 18.39 1.61 -17.03
N HIS A 45 18.99 1.73 -15.86
CA HIS A 45 19.01 0.70 -14.83
C HIS A 45 18.12 1.08 -13.66
N LEU A 46 17.62 0.08 -12.93
CA LEU A 46 16.83 0.26 -11.73
C LEU A 46 17.62 -0.19 -10.50
N ILE A 47 17.66 0.65 -9.46
CA ILE A 47 18.14 0.28 -8.12
C ILE A 47 16.92 0.26 -7.20
N ILE A 48 16.70 -0.89 -6.54
CA ILE A 48 15.58 -1.09 -5.63
C ILE A 48 16.08 -0.98 -4.20
N ALA A 49 15.37 -0.21 -3.36
CA ALA A 49 15.62 -0.12 -1.93
C ALA A 49 14.36 -0.50 -1.15
N ASN A 50 14.48 -1.55 -0.31
CA ASN A 50 13.39 -2.06 0.52
C ASN A 50 13.44 -1.45 1.92
N THR A 51 12.38 -0.75 2.33
CA THR A 51 12.34 -0.06 3.64
C THR A 51 11.74 -0.91 4.75
N LYS A 52 10.94 -1.93 4.45
CA LYS A 52 10.18 -2.71 5.43
C LYS A 52 9.26 -1.81 6.29
N GLU A 53 8.57 -0.86 5.67
CA GLU A 53 7.72 0.15 6.33
C GLU A 53 8.48 0.92 7.44
N ASN A 54 9.81 0.98 7.38
CA ASN A 54 10.64 1.65 8.37
C ASN A 54 11.15 2.99 7.86
N MET A 55 10.71 4.06 8.51
CA MET A 55 11.01 5.44 8.13
C MET A 55 12.50 5.77 8.17
N GLU A 56 13.25 5.26 9.15
CA GLU A 56 14.70 5.50 9.23
C GLU A 56 15.45 4.86 8.07
N ARG A 57 15.01 3.66 7.64
CA ARG A 57 15.57 2.99 6.46
C ARG A 57 15.24 3.77 5.19
N GLU A 58 14.02 4.30 5.11
CA GLU A 58 13.60 5.13 3.98
C GLU A 58 14.48 6.38 3.87
N GLU A 59 14.68 7.12 4.96
CA GLU A 59 15.57 8.30 4.99
C GLU A 59 17.00 7.96 4.55
N LYS A 60 17.57 6.89 5.09
CA LYS A 60 18.92 6.45 4.72
C LYS A 60 19.03 6.15 3.24
N ASN A 61 18.04 5.45 2.68
CA ASN A 61 18.00 5.09 1.27
C ASN A 61 17.82 6.33 0.38
N ILE A 62 16.95 7.27 0.76
CA ILE A 62 16.77 8.53 0.03
C ILE A 62 18.11 9.29 -0.02
N ARG A 63 18.76 9.51 1.12
CA ARG A 63 20.05 10.21 1.19
C ARG A 63 21.12 9.51 0.36
N LEU A 64 21.23 8.19 0.47
CA LEU A 64 22.22 7.41 -0.26
C LEU A 64 22.02 7.51 -1.77
N LEU A 65 20.80 7.27 -2.25
CA LEU A 65 20.50 7.23 -3.67
C LEU A 65 20.56 8.63 -4.30
N SER A 66 20.01 9.65 -3.63
CA SER A 66 20.01 11.03 -4.15
C SER A 66 21.38 11.72 -4.08
N ALA A 67 22.33 11.20 -3.27
CA ALA A 67 23.70 11.72 -3.18
C ALA A 67 24.53 11.44 -4.45
N GLY A 68 23.88 11.11 -5.54
CA GLY A 68 24.54 10.97 -6.83
C GLY A 68 24.68 9.53 -7.33
N LEU A 69 23.96 8.56 -6.77
CA LEU A 69 23.90 7.20 -7.31
C LEU A 69 22.88 7.06 -8.44
N VAL A 70 21.81 7.83 -8.42
CA VAL A 70 20.72 7.77 -9.40
C VAL A 70 20.40 9.15 -9.99
N ASP A 71 19.70 9.19 -11.11
CA ASP A 71 19.27 10.42 -11.78
C ASP A 71 17.88 10.88 -11.31
N GLY A 72 17.14 10.06 -10.61
CA GLY A 72 15.82 10.34 -10.04
C GLY A 72 15.31 9.20 -9.17
N LEU A 73 14.27 9.47 -8.38
CA LEU A 73 13.66 8.52 -7.46
C LEU A 73 12.18 8.31 -7.74
N LEU A 74 11.76 7.06 -7.69
CA LEU A 74 10.38 6.64 -7.45
C LEU A 74 10.28 6.25 -5.97
N ILE A 75 9.28 6.75 -5.25
CA ILE A 75 9.16 6.51 -3.80
C ILE A 75 7.72 6.16 -3.43
N ALA A 76 7.52 4.95 -2.88
CA ALA A 76 6.31 4.61 -2.13
C ALA A 76 6.56 4.90 -0.65
N SER A 77 6.37 6.14 -0.25
CA SER A 77 6.81 6.63 1.06
C SER A 77 6.01 6.08 2.23
N THR A 78 6.69 5.83 3.34
CA THR A 78 6.10 5.54 4.66
C THR A 78 6.00 6.78 5.54
N MET A 79 6.51 7.91 5.07
CA MET A 79 6.44 9.19 5.79
C MET A 79 5.01 9.74 5.76
N ASP A 80 4.64 10.42 6.80
CA ASP A 80 3.37 11.13 6.97
C ASP A 80 3.48 12.64 6.70
N ASP A 81 4.71 13.16 6.60
CA ASP A 81 5.00 14.58 6.38
C ASP A 81 5.88 14.80 5.15
N PHE A 82 5.35 15.59 4.22
CA PHE A 82 6.08 15.96 3.00
C PHE A 82 7.31 16.83 3.30
N ALA A 83 7.29 17.68 4.35
CA ALA A 83 8.42 18.53 4.71
C ALA A 83 9.64 17.70 5.14
N ARG A 84 9.41 16.55 5.75
CA ARG A 84 10.46 15.59 6.09
C ARG A 84 11.11 15.03 4.83
N LEU A 85 10.32 14.59 3.85
CA LEU A 85 10.82 14.14 2.56
C LEU A 85 11.61 15.25 1.85
N ASP A 86 11.07 16.47 1.83
CA ASP A 86 11.66 17.62 1.17
C ASP A 86 13.06 17.98 1.71
N ASN A 87 13.25 17.84 3.03
CA ASN A 87 14.55 18.07 3.68
C ASN A 87 15.61 16.99 3.36
N LEU A 88 15.20 15.86 2.81
CA LEU A 88 16.12 14.76 2.45
C LEU A 88 16.59 14.85 0.99
N ILE A 89 15.83 15.53 0.15
CA ILE A 89 16.02 15.55 -1.30
C ILE A 89 16.78 16.80 -1.70
N PRO A 90 17.90 16.67 -2.47
CA PRO A 90 18.60 17.84 -3.00
C PRO A 90 17.67 18.71 -3.88
N ALA A 91 17.85 20.03 -3.83
CA ALA A 91 17.05 20.96 -4.60
C ALA A 91 17.09 20.63 -6.10
N GLY A 92 15.91 20.51 -6.71
CA GLY A 92 15.77 20.20 -8.14
C GLY A 92 16.00 18.73 -8.50
N PHE A 93 16.23 17.84 -7.54
CA PHE A 93 16.36 16.41 -7.81
C PHE A 93 15.01 15.78 -8.19
N PRO A 94 14.93 15.00 -9.28
CA PRO A 94 13.68 14.44 -9.76
C PRO A 94 13.11 13.36 -8.82
N VAL A 95 11.86 13.56 -8.39
CA VAL A 95 11.13 12.60 -7.55
C VAL A 95 9.71 12.43 -8.06
N VAL A 96 9.24 11.19 -8.10
CA VAL A 96 7.83 10.83 -8.31
C VAL A 96 7.38 9.94 -7.16
N LEU A 97 6.29 10.33 -6.52
CA LEU A 97 5.65 9.50 -5.51
C LEU A 97 4.78 8.43 -6.19
N VAL A 98 4.77 7.23 -5.61
CA VAL A 98 4.05 6.08 -6.18
C VAL A 98 3.17 5.45 -5.09
N ASP A 99 1.92 5.13 -5.43
CA ASP A 99 0.92 4.52 -4.55
C ASP A 99 0.47 5.40 -3.39
N ARG A 100 1.38 6.16 -2.80
CA ARG A 100 1.16 7.03 -1.63
C ARG A 100 1.57 8.45 -1.98
N THR A 101 0.84 9.42 -1.47
CA THR A 101 1.08 10.84 -1.71
C THR A 101 0.88 11.64 -0.43
N PHE A 102 1.19 12.93 -0.49
CA PHE A 102 0.95 13.89 0.58
C PHE A 102 -0.10 14.90 0.13
N GLU A 103 -0.78 15.56 1.07
CA GLU A 103 -1.72 16.63 0.76
C GLU A 103 -1.06 17.78 -0.03
N ALA A 104 0.18 18.13 0.34
CA ALA A 104 0.97 19.12 -0.39
C ALA A 104 1.43 18.53 -1.74
N LYS A 105 0.86 19.03 -2.84
CA LYS A 105 1.16 18.58 -4.21
C LYS A 105 2.49 19.16 -4.74
N LYS A 106 3.57 19.02 -4.01
CA LYS A 106 4.90 19.48 -4.44
C LYS A 106 5.55 18.53 -5.44
N TYR A 107 5.36 17.23 -5.24
CA TYR A 107 5.90 16.19 -6.10
C TYR A 107 4.85 15.64 -7.04
N SER A 108 5.27 15.24 -8.24
CA SER A 108 4.42 14.42 -9.11
C SER A 108 4.10 13.11 -8.42
N SER A 109 2.88 12.62 -8.57
CA SER A 109 2.46 11.35 -7.97
C SER A 109 1.64 10.51 -8.93
N ILE A 110 1.79 9.20 -8.80
CA ILE A 110 0.99 8.18 -9.50
C ILE A 110 0.37 7.30 -8.42
N CYS A 111 -0.94 7.42 -8.22
CA CYS A 111 -1.68 6.69 -7.21
C CYS A 111 -2.87 5.96 -7.84
N VAL A 112 -3.23 4.82 -7.26
CA VAL A 112 -4.48 4.13 -7.58
C VAL A 112 -5.59 4.77 -6.76
N SER A 113 -6.76 4.99 -7.36
CA SER A 113 -7.93 5.44 -6.61
C SER A 113 -8.41 4.32 -5.68
N ASN A 114 -8.47 4.61 -4.40
CA ASN A 114 -8.89 3.67 -3.37
C ASN A 114 -10.37 3.87 -2.97
N PHE A 115 -10.89 5.08 -3.13
CA PHE A 115 -12.22 5.44 -2.64
C PHE A 115 -13.33 4.62 -3.28
N GLN A 116 -13.45 4.67 -4.60
CA GLN A 116 -14.58 4.04 -5.30
C GLN A 116 -14.64 2.51 -5.16
N PRO A 117 -13.52 1.77 -5.25
CA PRO A 117 -13.54 0.32 -5.02
C PRO A 117 -14.01 -0.05 -3.60
N ILE A 118 -13.52 0.62 -2.56
CA ILE A 118 -13.96 0.35 -1.18
C ILE A 118 -15.44 0.70 -1.01
N TYR A 119 -15.85 1.89 -1.42
CA TYR A 119 -17.23 2.33 -1.35
C TYR A 119 -18.19 1.31 -1.98
N ARG A 120 -17.90 0.88 -3.22
CA ARG A 120 -18.72 -0.11 -3.93
C ARG A 120 -18.73 -1.47 -3.25
N SER A 121 -17.61 -1.88 -2.67
CA SER A 121 -17.52 -3.16 -1.95
C SER A 121 -18.43 -3.18 -0.72
N ILE A 122 -18.43 -2.09 0.06
CA ILE A 122 -19.33 -1.94 1.22
C ILE A 122 -20.80 -1.93 0.78
N CYS A 123 -21.15 -1.14 -0.23
CA CYS A 123 -22.52 -1.11 -0.74
C CYS A 123 -22.97 -2.48 -1.29
N ARG A 124 -22.05 -3.24 -1.89
CA ARG A 124 -22.36 -4.61 -2.34
C ARG A 124 -22.62 -5.55 -1.17
N LEU A 125 -21.86 -5.46 -0.09
CA LEU A 125 -22.11 -6.23 1.13
C LEU A 125 -23.46 -5.88 1.76
N ALA A 126 -23.78 -4.59 1.85
CA ALA A 126 -25.09 -4.12 2.29
C ALA A 126 -26.24 -4.67 1.43
N GLY A 127 -26.05 -4.67 0.10
CA GLY A 127 -27.02 -5.24 -0.86
C GLY A 127 -27.21 -6.76 -0.72
N LYS A 128 -26.24 -7.47 -0.15
CA LYS A 128 -26.35 -8.89 0.20
C LYS A 128 -27.02 -9.11 1.57
N GLY A 129 -27.34 -8.06 2.30
CA GLY A 129 -28.02 -8.12 3.59
C GLY A 129 -27.14 -7.91 4.80
N ALA A 130 -25.82 -7.66 4.61
CA ALA A 130 -24.93 -7.34 5.72
C ALA A 130 -25.43 -6.08 6.49
N LYS A 131 -25.28 -6.09 7.81
CA LYS A 131 -25.65 -5.00 8.71
C LYS A 131 -24.47 -4.42 9.46
N ARG A 132 -23.49 -5.25 9.76
CA ARG A 132 -22.29 -4.89 10.52
C ARG A 132 -21.05 -5.29 9.72
N VAL A 133 -20.53 -4.36 8.95
CA VAL A 133 -19.35 -4.57 8.10
C VAL A 133 -18.12 -3.96 8.78
N GLY A 134 -17.13 -4.79 9.07
CA GLY A 134 -15.83 -4.35 9.55
C GLY A 134 -14.84 -4.06 8.42
N ILE A 135 -13.83 -3.25 8.71
CA ILE A 135 -12.72 -3.01 7.79
C ILE A 135 -11.37 -3.18 8.50
N ILE A 136 -10.43 -3.87 7.83
CA ILE A 136 -9.03 -3.93 8.24
C ILE A 136 -8.23 -3.09 7.25
N GLY A 137 -7.85 -1.89 7.68
CA GLY A 137 -7.00 -0.96 6.93
C GLY A 137 -5.52 -1.31 7.05
N GLY A 138 -4.67 -0.57 6.33
CA GLY A 138 -3.23 -0.61 6.49
C GLY A 138 -2.75 0.31 7.63
N LEU A 139 -1.46 0.66 7.60
CA LEU A 139 -0.88 1.60 8.57
C LEU A 139 -1.67 2.92 8.59
N PRO A 140 -2.04 3.42 9.78
CA PRO A 140 -2.66 4.74 9.91
C PRO A 140 -1.80 5.84 9.26
N ARG A 141 -2.40 6.96 8.87
CA ARG A 141 -1.76 8.13 8.27
C ARG A 141 -1.15 7.93 6.87
N LEU A 142 -1.16 6.73 6.31
CA LEU A 142 -0.84 6.59 4.89
C LEU A 142 -2.03 7.07 4.05
N SER A 143 -1.77 7.90 3.05
CA SER A 143 -2.83 8.48 2.20
C SER A 143 -3.77 7.42 1.60
N SER A 144 -3.23 6.28 1.20
CA SER A 144 -4.02 5.15 0.70
C SER A 144 -4.92 4.53 1.77
N THR A 145 -4.46 4.46 3.04
CA THR A 145 -5.28 3.98 4.17
C THR A 145 -6.38 4.99 4.51
N GLU A 146 -6.04 6.28 4.59
CA GLU A 146 -7.00 7.34 4.89
C GLU A 146 -8.12 7.41 3.85
N GLU A 147 -7.77 7.32 2.56
CA GLU A 147 -8.76 7.28 1.47
C GLU A 147 -9.70 6.06 1.60
N ARG A 148 -9.17 4.87 1.94
CA ARG A 148 -9.96 3.65 2.14
C ARG A 148 -10.91 3.77 3.33
N ILE A 149 -10.42 4.29 4.45
CA ILE A 149 -11.24 4.48 5.66
C ILE A 149 -12.30 5.57 5.45
N SER A 150 -11.97 6.65 4.74
CA SER A 150 -12.94 7.68 4.35
C SER A 150 -14.06 7.09 3.48
N ALA A 151 -13.69 6.27 2.48
CA ALA A 151 -14.66 5.59 1.62
C ALA A 151 -15.55 4.62 2.41
N TYR A 152 -14.98 3.89 3.37
CA TYR A 152 -15.73 3.02 4.27
C TYR A 152 -16.76 3.81 5.09
N ARG A 153 -16.33 4.89 5.78
CA ARG A 153 -17.24 5.73 6.59
C ARG A 153 -18.39 6.29 5.77
N GLN A 154 -18.09 6.77 4.57
CA GLN A 154 -19.14 7.28 3.67
C GLN A 154 -20.10 6.15 3.25
N ALA A 155 -19.59 4.99 2.87
CA ALA A 155 -20.40 3.88 2.40
C ALA A 155 -21.30 3.30 3.51
N VAL A 156 -20.80 3.14 4.74
CA VAL A 156 -21.62 2.65 5.86
C VAL A 156 -22.74 3.63 6.21
N ALA A 157 -22.49 4.94 6.12
CA ALA A 157 -23.52 5.95 6.31
C ALA A 157 -24.58 5.89 5.20
N ASP A 158 -24.16 5.90 3.94
CA ASP A 158 -25.07 5.93 2.79
C ASP A 158 -25.89 4.64 2.65
N CYS A 159 -25.32 3.50 3.04
CA CYS A 159 -25.98 2.19 2.96
C CYS A 159 -26.77 1.82 4.25
N GLY A 160 -26.79 2.68 5.25
CA GLY A 160 -27.52 2.45 6.51
C GLY A 160 -26.97 1.29 7.35
N LEU A 161 -25.64 1.08 7.30
CA LEU A 161 -24.94 0.08 8.10
C LEU A 161 -24.56 0.63 9.47
N ALA A 162 -24.10 -0.23 10.38
CA ALA A 162 -23.57 0.18 11.69
C ALA A 162 -22.36 1.12 11.54
N GLN A 163 -22.43 2.31 12.16
CA GLN A 163 -21.40 3.35 12.10
C GLN A 163 -20.63 3.41 13.42
N GLU A 164 -19.84 2.40 13.70
CA GLU A 164 -19.09 2.29 14.95
C GLU A 164 -17.59 2.27 14.67
N GLU A 165 -16.80 3.09 15.37
CA GLU A 165 -15.34 3.10 15.24
C GLU A 165 -14.71 1.76 15.66
N SER A 166 -15.39 0.99 16.48
CA SER A 166 -15.00 -0.38 16.83
C SER A 166 -14.99 -1.36 15.65
N LEU A 167 -15.58 -0.99 14.52
CA LEU A 167 -15.56 -1.78 13.28
C LEU A 167 -14.38 -1.43 12.37
N ILE A 168 -13.57 -0.45 12.73
CA ILE A 168 -12.36 -0.06 11.99
C ILE A 168 -11.14 -0.59 12.73
N ARG A 169 -10.33 -1.37 12.04
CA ARG A 169 -9.07 -1.90 12.55
C ARG A 169 -7.93 -1.57 11.60
N TYR A 170 -6.73 -1.50 12.14
CA TYR A 170 -5.52 -1.17 11.41
C TYR A 170 -4.49 -2.27 11.60
N GLY A 171 -4.00 -2.84 10.49
CA GLY A 171 -2.90 -3.78 10.47
C GLY A 171 -1.63 -3.14 9.92
N ASP A 172 -0.49 -3.71 10.25
CA ASP A 172 0.82 -3.19 9.86
C ASP A 172 1.49 -3.97 8.71
N SER A 173 0.76 -4.88 8.08
CA SER A 173 1.29 -5.79 7.05
C SER A 173 2.41 -6.72 7.56
N MET A 174 2.59 -6.83 8.87
CA MET A 174 3.46 -7.82 9.47
C MET A 174 2.73 -9.15 9.66
N GLU A 175 3.51 -10.21 9.81
CA GLU A 175 2.98 -11.56 10.03
C GLU A 175 2.07 -11.60 11.26
N ASN A 176 0.88 -12.17 11.11
CA ASN A 176 -0.18 -12.28 12.11
C ASN A 176 -0.90 -10.97 12.52
N SER A 177 -0.65 -9.84 11.88
CA SER A 177 -1.35 -8.60 12.26
C SER A 177 -2.85 -8.65 11.95
N ALA A 178 -3.25 -9.40 10.92
CA ALA A 178 -4.66 -9.59 10.57
C ALA A 178 -5.44 -10.37 11.63
N GLN A 179 -4.79 -11.31 12.34
CA GLN A 179 -5.48 -12.21 13.30
C GLN A 179 -6.07 -11.44 14.48
N ALA A 180 -5.28 -10.55 15.10
CA ALA A 180 -5.76 -9.72 16.22
C ALA A 180 -6.93 -8.82 15.78
N CYS A 181 -6.79 -8.15 14.62
CA CYS A 181 -7.86 -7.33 14.05
C CYS A 181 -9.13 -8.15 13.81
N LEU A 182 -8.97 -9.39 13.33
CA LEU A 182 -10.08 -10.28 13.02
C LEU A 182 -10.82 -10.72 14.27
N ASP A 183 -10.10 -11.12 15.33
CA ASP A 183 -10.71 -11.50 16.59
C ASP A 183 -11.57 -10.38 17.17
N GLU A 184 -11.06 -9.17 17.19
CA GLU A 184 -11.81 -7.99 17.64
C GLU A 184 -13.06 -7.73 16.79
N LEU A 185 -12.98 -7.89 15.46
CA LEU A 185 -14.14 -7.69 14.58
C LEU A 185 -15.17 -8.81 14.72
N LEU A 186 -14.75 -10.06 14.93
CA LEU A 186 -15.65 -11.18 15.19
C LEU A 186 -16.39 -11.01 16.52
N GLU A 187 -15.72 -10.51 17.56
CA GLU A 187 -16.36 -10.15 18.84
C GLU A 187 -17.42 -9.04 18.68
N GLN A 188 -17.27 -8.16 17.68
CA GLN A 188 -18.27 -7.15 17.33
C GLN A 188 -19.46 -7.73 16.52
N ASN A 189 -19.51 -9.04 16.29
CA ASN A 189 -20.53 -9.71 15.49
C ASN A 189 -20.64 -9.15 14.05
N CYS A 190 -19.51 -8.93 13.40
CA CYS A 190 -19.49 -8.56 11.98
C CYS A 190 -20.04 -9.69 11.12
N ASP A 191 -20.92 -9.33 10.19
CA ASP A 191 -21.45 -10.22 9.15
C ASP A 191 -20.74 -10.03 7.80
N GLY A 192 -19.89 -9.01 7.70
CA GLY A 192 -19.00 -8.76 6.56
C GLY A 192 -17.69 -8.11 6.98
N ILE A 193 -16.61 -8.43 6.29
CA ILE A 193 -15.28 -7.85 6.54
C ILE A 193 -14.62 -7.46 5.21
N VAL A 194 -14.06 -6.26 5.17
CA VAL A 194 -13.23 -5.77 4.06
C VAL A 194 -11.78 -5.70 4.51
N VAL A 195 -10.88 -6.39 3.80
CA VAL A 195 -9.45 -6.40 4.08
C VAL A 195 -8.70 -5.65 2.99
N CYS A 196 -7.96 -4.61 3.38
CA CYS A 196 -7.38 -3.65 2.46
C CYS A 196 -5.99 -4.02 1.91
N GLN A 197 -5.40 -5.13 2.32
CA GLN A 197 -4.06 -5.54 1.88
C GLN A 197 -4.00 -7.05 1.60
N GLY A 198 -3.25 -7.44 0.54
CA GLY A 198 -3.23 -8.82 0.06
C GLY A 198 -2.65 -9.83 1.06
N LEU A 199 -1.57 -9.48 1.78
CA LEU A 199 -0.99 -10.35 2.82
C LEU A 199 -2.01 -10.59 3.93
N MET A 200 -2.58 -9.53 4.49
CA MET A 200 -3.61 -9.63 5.52
C MET A 200 -4.86 -10.37 5.03
N ALA A 201 -5.22 -10.25 3.75
CA ALA A 201 -6.35 -11.00 3.19
C ALA A 201 -6.08 -12.50 3.17
N SER A 202 -4.87 -12.92 2.78
CA SER A 202 -4.46 -14.33 2.83
C SER A 202 -4.44 -14.87 4.25
N GLU A 203 -3.87 -14.14 5.20
CA GLU A 203 -3.90 -14.47 6.63
C GLU A 203 -5.33 -14.60 7.16
N THR A 204 -6.21 -13.66 6.77
CA THR A 204 -7.63 -13.66 7.14
C THR A 204 -8.32 -14.95 6.70
N VAL A 205 -8.15 -15.36 5.44
CA VAL A 205 -8.75 -16.58 4.92
C VAL A 205 -8.28 -17.81 5.70
N ILE A 206 -6.95 -17.93 5.88
CA ILE A 206 -6.35 -19.05 6.64
C ILE A 206 -6.87 -19.07 8.08
N TYR A 207 -6.95 -17.90 8.72
CA TYR A 207 -7.37 -17.83 10.12
C TYR A 207 -8.86 -18.12 10.31
N LEU A 208 -9.74 -17.65 9.43
CA LEU A 208 -11.16 -17.98 9.43
C LEU A 208 -11.36 -19.51 9.27
N HIS A 209 -10.64 -20.14 8.35
CA HIS A 209 -10.68 -21.60 8.20
C HIS A 209 -10.25 -22.34 9.46
N LYS A 210 -9.19 -21.90 10.15
CA LYS A 210 -8.76 -22.48 11.43
C LYS A 210 -9.82 -22.37 12.52
N LYS A 211 -10.64 -21.31 12.49
CA LYS A 211 -11.79 -21.11 13.39
C LYS A 211 -13.05 -21.86 12.96
N GLY A 212 -13.03 -22.54 11.83
CA GLY A 212 -14.20 -23.22 11.26
C GLY A 212 -15.22 -22.28 10.63
N ILE A 213 -14.84 -21.02 10.37
CA ILE A 213 -15.68 -20.01 9.75
C ILE A 213 -15.44 -20.03 8.23
N GLN A 214 -16.47 -20.18 7.43
CA GLN A 214 -16.39 -20.25 5.97
C GLN A 214 -16.72 -18.89 5.34
N PRO A 215 -15.73 -18.21 4.69
CA PRO A 215 -16.01 -17.01 3.92
C PRO A 215 -17.04 -17.25 2.82
N GLY A 216 -17.97 -16.32 2.66
CA GLY A 216 -19.07 -16.41 1.68
C GLY A 216 -20.27 -17.25 2.16
N LYS A 217 -20.19 -17.89 3.33
CA LYS A 217 -21.29 -18.63 3.94
C LYS A 217 -21.62 -18.13 5.34
N ASP A 218 -20.63 -18.13 6.22
CA ASP A 218 -20.80 -17.73 7.63
C ASP A 218 -20.48 -16.22 7.81
N ILE A 219 -19.61 -15.67 6.98
CA ILE A 219 -19.25 -14.26 6.94
C ILE A 219 -18.90 -13.84 5.50
N GLU A 220 -19.36 -12.68 5.09
CA GLU A 220 -18.95 -12.10 3.81
C GLU A 220 -17.53 -11.53 3.91
N LEU A 221 -16.65 -11.86 2.98
CA LEU A 221 -15.28 -11.38 2.94
C LEU A 221 -14.98 -10.71 1.59
N VAL A 222 -14.43 -9.50 1.64
CA VAL A 222 -13.93 -8.80 0.47
C VAL A 222 -12.48 -8.42 0.68
N SER A 223 -11.62 -8.75 -0.28
CA SER A 223 -10.25 -8.27 -0.35
C SER A 223 -10.14 -7.16 -1.40
N PHE A 224 -9.41 -6.09 -1.06
CA PHE A 224 -9.10 -5.02 -2.00
C PHE A 224 -8.04 -5.42 -3.04
N VAL A 225 -7.23 -6.41 -2.71
CA VAL A 225 -6.18 -6.95 -3.58
C VAL A 225 -6.36 -8.45 -3.69
N ASP A 226 -6.11 -9.02 -4.87
CA ASP A 226 -6.13 -10.47 -5.04
C ASP A 226 -5.15 -11.14 -4.06
N TYR A 227 -5.66 -12.09 -3.28
CA TYR A 227 -4.79 -12.99 -2.55
C TYR A 227 -4.29 -14.10 -3.50
N ASP A 228 -3.10 -14.60 -3.26
CA ASP A 228 -2.60 -15.74 -4.04
C ASP A 228 -3.51 -16.95 -3.82
N SER A 229 -4.23 -17.34 -4.88
CA SER A 229 -5.13 -18.50 -4.89
C SER A 229 -4.40 -19.86 -4.80
N ASN A 230 -3.09 -19.86 -4.56
CA ASN A 230 -2.26 -21.05 -4.39
C ASN A 230 -2.39 -21.73 -3.02
N PHE A 231 -3.35 -21.31 -2.19
CA PHE A 231 -3.75 -22.07 -1.00
C PHE A 231 -4.90 -23.02 -1.35
N ASN A 232 -4.56 -24.11 -2.05
CA ASN A 232 -5.38 -25.31 -2.14
C ASN A 232 -4.86 -26.35 -1.15
#